data_3894deefb223bd6ad928fe33dc2cff15
#
_entry.id   3894deefb223bd6ad928fe33dc2cff15
#
_cell.length_a   1.000
_cell.length_b   1.000
_cell.length_c   1.000
_cell.angle_alpha   90.00
_cell.angle_beta   90.00
_cell.angle_gamma   90.00
#
_symmetry.space_group_name_H-M   'P 1'
#
loop_
_entity.id
_entity.type
_entity.pdbx_description
1 polymer ?
#
loop_
_entity_poly.entity_id
_entity_poly.type
_entity_poly.pdbx_seq_one_letter_code
_entity_poly.pdbx_strand_id
1 'polypeptide(L)'
;MKELSPTAEAIRHYKLNASGGYEEWSKVSCTENYRMHVPSMGFDVSGPAEIQEVIFGWLTKIAAKQELVDIVEFGDTVTCFLHISDKDGTVLDIVEIFKIDDVGRVEEIWAL
;
A
#
# COMPACT_ATOMS: atom_id res chain seq x y z
N MET A 1 -15.65 -5.97 -17.93
CA MET A 1 -14.64 -5.62 -16.91
C MET A 1 -15.24 -4.62 -15.92
N LYS A 2 -15.12 -4.89 -14.66
CA LYS A 2 -15.67 -4.01 -13.63
C LYS A 2 -14.77 -2.79 -13.45
N GLU A 3 -15.38 -1.62 -13.42
CA GLU A 3 -14.68 -0.37 -13.19
C GLU A 3 -14.29 -0.25 -11.71
N LEU A 4 -13.07 0.22 -11.45
CA LEU A 4 -12.61 0.43 -10.09
C LEU A 4 -13.26 1.66 -9.46
N SER A 5 -13.49 1.62 -8.14
CA SER A 5 -13.96 2.78 -7.39
C SER A 5 -12.89 3.90 -7.41
N PRO A 6 -13.27 5.14 -7.06
CA PRO A 6 -12.29 6.22 -6.95
C PRO A 6 -11.13 5.90 -6.00
N THR A 7 -11.40 5.23 -4.87
CA THR A 7 -10.36 4.86 -3.92
C THR A 7 -9.43 3.80 -4.51
N ALA A 8 -9.99 2.78 -5.17
CA ALA A 8 -9.18 1.74 -5.82
C ALA A 8 -8.32 2.36 -6.93
N GLU A 9 -8.87 3.31 -7.70
CA GLU A 9 -8.09 4.02 -8.71
C GLU A 9 -6.95 4.84 -8.09
N ALA A 10 -7.20 5.48 -6.95
CA ALA A 10 -6.16 6.23 -6.24
C ALA A 10 -5.03 5.31 -5.78
N ILE A 11 -5.38 4.13 -5.25
CA ILE A 11 -4.38 3.13 -4.83
C ILE A 11 -3.59 2.64 -6.06
N ARG A 12 -4.27 2.35 -7.16
CA ARG A 12 -3.61 1.94 -8.40
C ARG A 12 -2.63 3.01 -8.87
N HIS A 13 -3.07 4.27 -8.89
CA HIS A 13 -2.22 5.39 -9.30
C HIS A 13 -0.98 5.49 -8.42
N TYR A 14 -1.15 5.36 -7.10
CA TYR A 14 -0.01 5.35 -6.18
C TYR A 14 0.96 4.22 -6.54
N LYS A 15 0.47 3.00 -6.74
CA LYS A 15 1.34 1.85 -7.04
C LYS A 15 2.13 2.04 -8.33
N LEU A 16 1.54 2.69 -9.32
CA LEU A 16 2.23 2.99 -10.58
C LEU A 16 3.25 4.13 -10.44
N ASN A 17 3.17 4.89 -9.36
CA ASN A 17 4.05 6.03 -9.09
C ASN A 17 4.75 5.91 -7.72
N ALA A 18 4.95 4.68 -7.25
CA ALA A 18 5.45 4.42 -5.90
C ALA A 18 6.85 4.97 -5.64
N SER A 19 7.63 5.25 -6.69
CA SER A 19 8.95 5.89 -6.55
C SER A 19 8.85 7.30 -5.93
N GLY A 20 7.67 7.93 -5.97
CA GLY A 20 7.43 9.21 -5.30
C GLY A 20 7.33 9.10 -3.78
N GLY A 21 7.31 7.89 -3.24
CA GLY A 21 7.34 7.63 -1.81
C GLY A 21 6.11 8.09 -1.07
N TYR A 22 6.30 8.51 0.17
CA TYR A 22 5.19 8.90 1.04
C TYR A 22 4.37 10.06 0.46
N GLU A 23 5.01 11.00 -0.23
CA GLU A 23 4.29 12.12 -0.83
C GLU A 23 3.22 11.65 -1.81
N GLU A 24 3.53 10.65 -2.65
CA GLU A 24 2.54 10.05 -3.54
C GLU A 24 1.46 9.29 -2.76
N TRP A 25 1.87 8.50 -1.77
CA TRP A 25 0.91 7.77 -0.94
C TRP A 25 -0.05 8.71 -0.21
N SER A 26 0.42 9.87 0.24
CA SER A 26 -0.40 10.83 0.99
C SER A 26 -1.59 11.37 0.20
N LYS A 27 -1.62 11.15 -1.12
CA LYS A 27 -2.75 11.53 -1.97
C LYS A 27 -3.91 10.54 -1.88
N VAL A 28 -3.68 9.36 -1.32
CA VAL A 28 -4.73 8.37 -1.08
C VAL A 28 -5.47 8.74 0.20
N SER A 29 -6.80 8.76 0.14
CA SER A 29 -7.61 9.11 1.29
C SER A 29 -7.59 7.99 2.33
N CYS A 30 -7.17 8.33 3.55
CA CYS A 30 -7.06 7.37 4.66
C CYS A 30 -7.74 7.94 5.90
N THR A 31 -8.18 7.06 6.80
CA THR A 31 -8.68 7.49 8.11
C THR A 31 -7.51 8.04 8.93
N GLU A 32 -7.81 8.82 9.97
CA GLU A 32 -6.78 9.48 10.77
C GLU A 32 -5.77 8.49 11.39
N ASN A 33 -6.27 7.36 11.87
CA ASN A 33 -5.44 6.37 12.56
C ASN A 33 -5.40 5.03 11.81
N TYR A 34 -5.39 5.08 10.49
CA TYR A 34 -5.35 3.85 9.71
C TYR A 34 -4.14 3.00 10.09
N ARG A 35 -4.32 1.67 10.05
CA ARG A 35 -3.30 0.73 10.50
C ARG A 35 -2.71 -0.03 9.33
N MET A 36 -1.43 -0.39 9.48
CA MET A 36 -0.76 -1.25 8.53
C MET A 36 -0.04 -2.37 9.26
N HIS A 37 -0.29 -3.59 8.81
CA HIS A 37 0.31 -4.80 9.34
C HIS A 37 1.20 -5.44 8.29
N VAL A 38 2.46 -5.69 8.65
CA VAL A 38 3.40 -6.43 7.80
C VAL A 38 3.95 -7.58 8.65
N PRO A 39 3.19 -8.70 8.75
CA PRO A 39 3.53 -9.77 9.68
C PRO A 39 4.92 -10.37 9.46
N SER A 40 5.35 -10.52 8.21
CA SER A 40 6.66 -11.09 7.90
C SER A 40 7.81 -10.24 8.43
N MET A 41 7.58 -8.95 8.64
CA MET A 41 8.59 -8.01 9.15
C MET A 41 8.34 -7.62 10.60
N GLY A 42 7.24 -8.09 11.19
CA GLY A 42 6.85 -7.71 12.54
C GLY A 42 6.38 -6.27 12.68
N PHE A 43 6.00 -5.61 11.58
CA PHE A 43 5.50 -4.24 11.63
C PHE A 43 3.99 -4.22 11.91
N ASP A 44 3.60 -3.37 12.85
CA ASP A 44 2.19 -3.10 13.17
C ASP A 44 2.15 -1.64 13.61
N VAL A 45 1.79 -0.77 12.67
CA VAL A 45 1.88 0.69 12.85
C VAL A 45 0.53 1.33 12.56
N SER A 46 0.29 2.49 13.14
CA SER A 46 -0.94 3.24 12.90
C SER A 46 -0.67 4.73 12.81
N GLY A 47 -1.46 5.38 11.94
CA GLY A 47 -1.37 6.80 11.68
C GLY A 47 -0.27 7.17 10.69
N PRO A 48 -0.44 8.34 10.05
CA PRO A 48 0.48 8.75 8.97
C PRO A 48 1.93 8.90 9.42
N ALA A 49 2.16 9.41 10.64
CA ALA A 49 3.53 9.63 11.13
C ALA A 49 4.31 8.32 11.28
N GLU A 50 3.70 7.30 11.92
CA GLU A 50 4.33 5.99 12.08
C GLU A 50 4.53 5.28 10.74
N ILE A 51 3.53 5.37 9.88
CA ILE A 51 3.62 4.74 8.56
C ILE A 51 4.73 5.37 7.74
N GLN A 52 4.85 6.69 7.77
CA GLN A 52 5.94 7.39 7.09
C GLN A 52 7.30 6.95 7.64
N GLU A 53 7.45 6.94 8.96
CA GLU A 53 8.73 6.63 9.60
C GLU A 53 9.12 5.16 9.42
N VAL A 54 8.21 4.24 9.72
CA VAL A 54 8.54 2.80 9.75
C VAL A 54 8.48 2.18 8.35
N ILE A 55 7.35 2.35 7.66
CA ILE A 55 7.12 1.67 6.39
C ILE A 55 7.92 2.33 5.26
N PHE A 56 7.74 3.64 5.08
CA PHE A 56 8.44 4.35 4.01
C PHE A 56 9.94 4.51 4.32
N GLY A 57 10.30 4.57 5.60
CA GLY A 57 11.69 4.52 6.00
C GLY A 57 12.36 3.21 5.61
N TRP A 58 11.67 2.09 5.82
CA TRP A 58 12.16 0.77 5.41
C TRP A 58 12.25 0.66 3.88
N LEU A 59 11.21 1.08 3.16
CA LEU A 59 11.22 1.04 1.69
C LEU A 59 12.38 1.86 1.11
N THR A 60 12.65 3.03 1.70
CA THR A 60 13.77 3.88 1.29
C THR A 60 15.12 3.19 1.58
N LYS A 61 15.23 2.59 2.76
CA LYS A 61 16.46 1.92 3.18
C LYS A 61 16.87 0.79 2.23
N ILE A 62 15.91 0.02 1.75
CA ILE A 62 16.18 -1.09 0.83
C ILE A 62 16.17 -0.66 -0.64
N ALA A 63 15.92 0.62 -0.92
CA ALA A 63 15.75 1.16 -2.27
C ALA A 63 14.70 0.36 -3.04
N ALA A 64 13.55 0.16 -2.42
CA ALA A 64 12.49 -0.69 -2.94
C ALA A 64 11.93 -0.15 -4.26
N LYS A 65 11.68 -1.06 -5.20
CA LYS A 65 10.92 -0.80 -6.41
C LYS A 65 9.67 -1.66 -6.36
N GLN A 66 8.53 -1.05 -6.56
CA GLN A 66 7.25 -1.74 -6.55
C GLN A 66 6.70 -1.84 -7.97
N GLU A 67 6.33 -3.05 -8.37
CA GLU A 67 5.68 -3.31 -9.65
C GLU A 67 4.30 -3.88 -9.39
N LEU A 68 3.26 -3.16 -9.82
CA LEU A 68 1.89 -3.64 -9.70
C LEU A 68 1.61 -4.66 -10.79
N VAL A 69 1.30 -5.89 -10.37
CA VAL A 69 0.96 -6.99 -11.29
C VAL A 69 -0.53 -6.97 -11.60
N ASP A 70 -1.36 -6.82 -10.56
CA ASP A 70 -2.81 -6.79 -10.72
C ASP A 70 -3.45 -6.11 -9.51
N ILE A 71 -4.68 -5.63 -9.70
CA ILE A 71 -5.49 -5.04 -8.65
C ILE A 71 -6.92 -5.53 -8.80
N VAL A 72 -7.50 -5.96 -7.68
CA VAL A 72 -8.86 -6.51 -7.65
C VAL A 72 -9.63 -5.81 -6.55
N GLU A 73 -10.82 -5.35 -6.87
CA GLU A 73 -11.73 -4.76 -5.88
C GLU A 73 -12.90 -5.69 -5.65
N PHE A 74 -13.18 -6.01 -4.38
CA PHE A 74 -14.30 -6.85 -4.01
C PHE A 74 -14.94 -6.29 -2.74
N GLY A 75 -16.17 -5.79 -2.87
CA GLY A 75 -16.87 -5.18 -1.75
C GLY A 75 -16.11 -3.95 -1.23
N ASP A 76 -15.75 -3.97 0.05
CA ASP A 76 -15.00 -2.90 0.71
C ASP A 76 -13.49 -3.18 0.76
N THR A 77 -13.01 -4.13 -0.04
CA THR A 77 -11.62 -4.57 -0.02
C THR A 77 -10.99 -4.36 -1.38
N VAL A 78 -9.78 -3.77 -1.39
CA VAL A 78 -8.95 -3.64 -2.59
C VAL A 78 -7.70 -4.47 -2.36
N THR A 79 -7.40 -5.39 -3.27
CA THR A 79 -6.23 -6.26 -3.18
C THR A 79 -5.27 -5.97 -4.33
N CYS A 80 -4.02 -5.68 -3.98
CA CYS A 80 -2.95 -5.47 -4.96
C CYS A 80 -1.98 -6.65 -4.93
N PHE A 81 -1.66 -7.17 -6.10
CA PHE A 81 -0.62 -8.19 -6.28
C PHE A 81 0.60 -7.48 -6.85
N LEU A 82 1.72 -7.52 -6.14
CA LEU A 82 2.90 -6.78 -6.56
C LEU A 82 4.19 -7.56 -6.39
N HIS A 83 5.20 -7.13 -7.14
CA HIS A 83 6.57 -7.51 -6.89
C HIS A 83 7.27 -6.32 -6.25
N ILE A 84 7.99 -6.58 -5.15
CA ILE A 84 8.86 -5.57 -4.54
C ILE A 84 10.28 -6.09 -4.69
N SER A 85 11.14 -5.30 -5.33
CA SER A 85 12.57 -5.63 -5.44
C SER A 85 13.38 -4.65 -4.62
N ASP A 86 14.46 -5.16 -4.01
CA ASP A 86 15.38 -4.35 -3.23
C ASP A 86 16.61 -3.93 -4.06
N LYS A 87 17.53 -3.21 -3.41
CA LYS A 87 18.78 -2.74 -4.05
C LYS A 87 19.68 -3.86 -4.55
N ASP A 88 19.54 -5.06 -4.00
CA ASP A 88 20.36 -6.23 -4.37
C ASP A 88 19.68 -7.09 -5.44
N GLY A 89 18.51 -6.66 -5.92
CA GLY A 89 17.77 -7.38 -6.94
C GLY A 89 16.92 -8.53 -6.41
N THR A 90 16.82 -8.70 -5.10
CA THR A 90 15.93 -9.70 -4.51
C THR A 90 14.48 -9.26 -4.76
N VAL A 91 13.66 -10.18 -5.26
CA VAL A 91 12.26 -9.90 -5.59
C VAL A 91 11.36 -10.68 -4.65
N LEU A 92 10.39 -9.97 -4.06
CA LEU A 92 9.37 -10.56 -3.19
C LEU A 92 8.02 -10.43 -3.85
N ASP A 93 7.25 -11.50 -3.83
CA ASP A 93 5.84 -11.49 -4.24
C ASP A 93 5.02 -11.07 -3.03
N ILE A 94 4.31 -9.96 -3.16
CA ILE A 94 3.56 -9.38 -2.05
C ILE A 94 2.09 -9.26 -2.45
N VAL A 95 1.22 -9.57 -1.49
CA VAL A 95 -0.22 -9.30 -1.61
C VAL A 95 -0.55 -8.25 -0.57
N GLU A 96 -1.06 -7.10 -1.02
CA GLU A 96 -1.52 -6.05 -0.11
C GLU A 96 -3.03 -5.97 -0.15
N ILE A 97 -3.65 -5.99 1.02
CA ILE A 97 -5.09 -5.93 1.18
C ILE A 97 -5.44 -4.62 1.87
N PHE A 98 -6.27 -3.80 1.23
CA PHE A 98 -6.70 -2.50 1.75
C PHE A 98 -8.18 -2.60 2.11
N LYS A 99 -8.51 -2.37 3.37
CA LYS A 99 -9.90 -2.27 3.78
C LYS A 99 -10.35 -0.82 3.71
N ILE A 100 -11.47 -0.60 3.02
CA ILE A 100 -12.00 0.73 2.74
C ILE A 100 -13.28 0.93 3.57
N ASP A 101 -13.41 2.09 4.19
CA ASP A 101 -14.61 2.40 4.97
C ASP A 101 -15.77 2.83 4.06
N ASP A 102 -16.92 3.12 4.65
CA ASP A 102 -18.15 3.41 3.91
C ASP A 102 -18.14 4.76 3.17
N VAL A 103 -17.14 5.61 3.44
CA VAL A 103 -16.99 6.90 2.72
C VAL A 103 -15.77 6.90 1.79
N GLY A 104 -15.13 5.76 1.61
CA GLY A 104 -14.05 5.61 0.63
C GLY A 104 -12.65 5.90 1.15
N ARG A 105 -12.41 5.77 2.46
CA ARG A 105 -11.08 5.98 3.04
C ARG A 105 -10.46 4.64 3.43
N VAL A 106 -9.16 4.52 3.24
CA VAL A 106 -8.40 3.35 3.71
C VAL A 106 -8.35 3.37 5.24
N GLU A 107 -8.81 2.31 5.87
CA GLU A 107 -8.79 2.20 7.34
C GLU A 107 -7.81 1.15 7.85
N GLU A 108 -7.46 0.17 7.04
CA GLU A 108 -6.51 -0.89 7.44
C GLU A 108 -5.86 -1.52 6.23
N ILE A 109 -4.58 -1.90 6.37
CA ILE A 109 -3.77 -2.50 5.29
C ILE A 109 -3.03 -3.70 5.85
N TRP A 110 -3.03 -4.80 5.09
CA TRP A 110 -2.20 -5.98 5.36
C TRP A 110 -1.28 -6.23 4.19
N ALA A 111 0.03 -6.31 4.43
CA ALA A 111 1.02 -6.70 3.44
C ALA A 111 1.55 -8.09 3.79
N LEU A 112 1.26 -9.05 2.92
CA LEU A 112 1.49 -10.49 3.19
C LEU A 112 2.56 -11.09 2.28
#